data_3fd4da8c36b47e9654e6cc3ebfd9f766
#
_entry.id   3fd4da8c36b47e9654e6cc3ebfd9f766
#
_cell.length_a   1.000
_cell.length_b   1.000
_cell.length_c   1.000
_cell.angle_alpha   90.00
_cell.angle_beta   90.00
_cell.angle_gamma   90.00
#
_symmetry.space_group_name_H-M   'P 1'
#
loop_
_entity.id
_entity.type
_entity.pdbx_description
1 polymer ?
#
loop_
_entity_poly.entity_id
_entity_poly.type
_entity_poly.pdbx_seq_one_letter_code
_entity_poly.pdbx_strand_id
1 'polypeptide(L)'
;MNQLVECVPNFSEGRDKGKIKQITDSIEKVSGIQLLDIDTGSDTNRTVVTFVGSPKEVEEAAFQAVMKASEIIDMRKHEGAHPRMGATDVCPFVPVSDISMEECVGIANNVGKRIGKELDIPVYLYENAATTEGRKNLATVRTGEYEGLKEKLEDPDWKPDYGRTKFNVRSGATAVGAREFLIAYNINLNTTDRTYANEIAYEIRERGRWKRSGNTNPFYYKGDVVHFEEERYPDGNSNFIGSSFDELFEHYKKTTGKDLRERYLSLGLDPE
;
A
#
# COMPACT_ATOMS: atom_id res chain seq x y z
N MET A 1 18.24 7.54 21.67
CA MET A 1 18.02 7.89 20.25
C MET A 1 16.54 8.21 20.11
N ASN A 2 16.15 9.08 19.21
CA ASN A 2 14.73 9.46 19.09
C ASN A 2 14.02 8.43 18.20
N GLN A 3 12.92 7.88 18.69
CA GLN A 3 12.05 7.01 17.91
C GLN A 3 11.55 7.74 16.67
N LEU A 4 11.59 7.09 15.51
CA LEU A 4 11.13 7.65 14.25
C LEU A 4 10.15 6.67 13.58
N VAL A 5 8.98 7.19 13.22
CA VAL A 5 7.90 6.48 12.52
C VAL A 5 7.63 7.18 11.21
N GLU A 6 7.44 6.42 10.15
CA GLU A 6 6.91 6.90 8.89
C GLU A 6 5.41 6.60 8.81
N CYS A 7 4.63 7.52 8.24
CA CYS A 7 3.25 7.29 7.87
C CYS A 7 3.06 7.60 6.38
N VAL A 8 2.34 6.70 5.69
CA VAL A 8 2.16 6.79 4.23
C VAL A 8 0.67 6.70 3.87
N PRO A 9 -0.15 7.67 4.30
CA PRO A 9 -1.57 7.65 3.99
C PRO A 9 -1.85 7.89 2.51
N ASN A 10 -2.91 7.27 2.05
CA ASN A 10 -3.36 7.39 0.67
C ASN A 10 -4.77 7.97 0.64
N PHE A 11 -4.93 9.06 -0.10
CA PHE A 11 -6.18 9.82 -0.19
C PHE A 11 -6.81 9.68 -1.57
N SER A 12 -8.13 9.55 -1.61
CA SER A 12 -8.93 9.45 -2.85
C SER A 12 -9.15 10.85 -3.45
N GLU A 13 -8.07 11.51 -3.79
CA GLU A 13 -8.01 12.78 -4.53
C GLU A 13 -6.64 12.91 -5.18
N GLY A 14 -6.58 13.04 -6.48
CA GLY A 14 -5.32 13.17 -7.23
C GLY A 14 -5.37 14.29 -8.28
N ARG A 15 -6.47 15.03 -8.35
CA ARG A 15 -6.74 16.04 -9.40
C ARG A 15 -6.82 17.46 -8.85
N ASP A 16 -7.50 17.64 -7.72
CA ASP A 16 -7.66 18.94 -7.07
C ASP A 16 -6.48 19.25 -6.15
N LYS A 17 -5.51 19.99 -6.69
CA LYS A 17 -4.32 20.42 -5.95
C LYS A 17 -4.65 21.24 -4.69
N GLY A 18 -5.79 21.96 -4.70
CA GLY A 18 -6.22 22.76 -3.56
C GLY A 18 -6.69 21.88 -2.39
N LYS A 19 -7.36 20.77 -2.66
CA LYS A 19 -7.71 19.78 -1.64
C LYS A 19 -6.49 19.04 -1.14
N ILE A 20 -5.60 18.60 -2.05
CA ILE A 20 -4.36 17.92 -1.68
C ILE A 20 -3.55 18.82 -0.74
N LYS A 21 -3.40 20.10 -1.10
CA LYS A 21 -2.70 21.07 -0.25
C LYS A 21 -3.35 21.24 1.14
N GLN A 22 -4.67 21.26 1.24
CA GLN A 22 -5.34 21.35 2.54
C GLN A 22 -5.04 20.14 3.43
N ILE A 23 -4.94 18.94 2.85
CA ILE A 23 -4.58 17.74 3.59
C ILE A 23 -3.12 17.82 4.05
N THR A 24 -2.19 18.17 3.17
CA THR A 24 -0.77 18.26 3.53
C THR A 24 -0.50 19.39 4.53
N ASP A 25 -1.18 20.55 4.39
CA ASP A 25 -1.11 21.64 5.38
C ASP A 25 -1.59 21.19 6.77
N SER A 26 -2.55 20.25 6.85
CA SER A 26 -3.00 19.72 8.14
C SER A 26 -1.95 18.81 8.81
N ILE A 27 -1.14 18.12 8.01
CA ILE A 27 -0.01 17.32 8.47
C ILE A 27 1.12 18.23 8.96
N GLU A 28 1.52 19.20 8.16
CA GLU A 28 2.63 20.11 8.45
C GLU A 28 2.37 21.04 9.64
N LYS A 29 1.11 21.26 10.01
CA LYS A 29 0.74 22.02 11.22
C LYS A 29 1.11 21.32 12.52
N VAL A 30 1.32 20.01 12.48
CA VAL A 30 1.77 19.27 13.67
C VAL A 30 3.27 19.46 13.83
N SER A 31 3.66 20.11 14.92
CA SER A 31 5.08 20.37 15.20
C SER A 31 5.85 19.06 15.31
N GLY A 32 7.05 18.99 14.76
CA GLY A 32 7.93 17.81 14.80
C GLY A 32 7.70 16.84 13.64
N ILE A 33 6.75 17.12 12.74
CA ILE A 33 6.55 16.35 11.52
C ILE A 33 7.42 16.91 10.39
N GLN A 34 8.00 15.99 9.63
CA GLN A 34 8.65 16.26 8.35
C GLN A 34 7.88 15.60 7.22
N LEU A 35 7.30 16.41 6.34
CA LEU A 35 6.70 15.95 5.09
C LEU A 35 7.83 15.61 4.11
N LEU A 36 7.83 14.38 3.58
CA LEU A 36 8.89 13.88 2.70
C LEU A 36 8.48 13.90 1.23
N ASP A 37 7.25 13.46 0.93
CA ASP A 37 6.80 13.32 -0.45
C ASP A 37 5.29 13.46 -0.60
N ILE A 38 4.86 13.90 -1.79
CA ILE A 38 3.46 13.99 -2.22
C ILE A 38 3.37 13.46 -3.65
N ASP A 39 3.01 12.22 -3.81
CA ASP A 39 2.84 11.57 -5.12
C ASP A 39 1.37 11.61 -5.54
N THR A 40 1.08 12.35 -6.62
CA THR A 40 -0.27 12.58 -7.12
C THR A 40 -0.51 11.89 -8.45
N GLY A 41 -1.54 11.04 -8.52
CA GLY A 41 -1.97 10.36 -9.75
C GLY A 41 -3.33 10.84 -10.23
N SER A 42 -3.37 11.52 -11.38
CA SER A 42 -4.63 12.03 -11.96
C SER A 42 -5.55 10.92 -12.47
N ASP A 43 -4.99 9.88 -13.07
CA ASP A 43 -5.75 8.74 -13.63
C ASP A 43 -6.30 7.84 -12.53
N THR A 44 -5.48 7.59 -11.53
CA THR A 44 -5.88 6.86 -10.33
C THR A 44 -6.78 7.68 -9.41
N ASN A 45 -6.79 9.00 -9.60
CA ASN A 45 -7.45 10.00 -8.73
C ASN A 45 -7.11 9.76 -7.27
N ARG A 46 -5.81 9.67 -6.98
CA ARG A 46 -5.26 9.26 -5.68
C ARG A 46 -3.96 10.03 -5.41
N THR A 47 -3.74 10.36 -4.17
CA THR A 47 -2.48 10.93 -3.68
C THR A 47 -1.92 10.07 -2.57
N VAL A 48 -0.64 9.75 -2.66
CA VAL A 48 0.15 9.17 -1.58
C VAL A 48 0.93 10.28 -0.92
N VAL A 49 0.86 10.38 0.38
CA VAL A 49 1.62 11.37 1.16
C VAL A 49 2.54 10.61 2.11
N THR A 50 3.81 10.97 2.15
CA THR A 50 4.80 10.37 3.03
C THR A 50 5.30 11.40 4.02
N PHE A 51 5.24 11.11 5.30
CA PHE A 51 5.79 11.96 6.36
C PHE A 51 6.36 11.13 7.52
N VAL A 52 7.26 11.75 8.27
CA VAL A 52 7.94 11.14 9.41
C VAL A 52 7.91 12.06 10.62
N GLY A 53 8.04 11.46 11.79
CA GLY A 53 8.14 12.15 13.06
C GLY A 53 8.22 11.18 14.23
N SER A 54 8.18 11.71 15.46
CA SER A 54 8.06 10.87 16.63
C SER A 54 6.68 10.19 16.71
N PRO A 55 6.53 9.09 17.45
CA PRO A 55 5.28 8.35 17.54
C PRO A 55 4.04 9.20 17.81
N LYS A 56 4.13 10.13 18.75
CA LYS A 56 2.98 11.00 19.13
C LYS A 56 2.62 12.02 18.06
N GLU A 57 3.64 12.62 17.44
CA GLU A 57 3.42 13.61 16.39
C GLU A 57 2.87 12.94 15.12
N VAL A 58 3.38 11.75 14.77
CA VAL A 58 2.87 10.98 13.62
C VAL A 58 1.43 10.52 13.87
N GLU A 59 1.10 10.07 15.07
CA GLU A 59 -0.28 9.71 15.47
C GLU A 59 -1.23 10.90 15.28
N GLU A 60 -0.84 12.09 15.76
CA GLU A 60 -1.66 13.29 15.62
C GLU A 60 -1.77 13.74 14.16
N ALA A 61 -0.67 13.80 13.43
CA ALA A 61 -0.66 14.21 12.02
C ALA A 61 -1.51 13.29 11.13
N ALA A 62 -1.42 11.99 11.35
CA ALA A 62 -2.24 11.02 10.63
C ALA A 62 -3.74 11.24 10.89
N PHE A 63 -4.12 11.46 12.15
CA PHE A 63 -5.51 11.76 12.50
C PHE A 63 -6.00 13.07 11.86
N GLN A 64 -5.21 14.15 11.91
CA GLN A 64 -5.54 15.44 11.30
C GLN A 64 -5.70 15.33 9.79
N ALA A 65 -4.86 14.54 9.12
CA ALA A 65 -4.95 14.28 7.69
C ALA A 65 -6.24 13.53 7.32
N VAL A 66 -6.58 12.47 8.07
CA VAL A 66 -7.82 11.70 7.86
C VAL A 66 -9.04 12.58 8.11
N MET A 67 -9.04 13.37 9.16
CA MET A 67 -10.10 14.32 9.47
C MET A 67 -10.28 15.32 8.33
N LYS A 68 -9.19 15.94 7.86
CA LYS A 68 -9.25 16.89 6.75
C LYS A 68 -9.76 16.24 5.47
N ALA A 69 -9.27 15.05 5.12
CA ALA A 69 -9.74 14.30 3.96
C ALA A 69 -11.24 14.03 4.03
N SER A 70 -11.76 13.64 5.19
CA SER A 70 -13.19 13.37 5.39
C SER A 70 -14.09 14.61 5.21
N GLU A 71 -13.55 15.79 5.50
CA GLU A 71 -14.25 17.07 5.33
C GLU A 71 -14.37 17.51 3.87
N ILE A 72 -13.32 17.26 3.05
CA ILE A 72 -13.18 17.87 1.74
C ILE A 72 -13.32 16.89 0.57
N ILE A 73 -13.15 15.59 0.80
CA ILE A 73 -13.36 14.54 -0.20
C ILE A 73 -14.77 13.98 -0.06
N ASP A 74 -15.46 13.84 -1.19
CA ASP A 74 -16.78 13.25 -1.26
C ASP A 74 -16.74 11.99 -2.13
N MET A 75 -16.73 10.82 -1.52
CA MET A 75 -16.63 9.54 -2.21
C MET A 75 -17.81 9.24 -3.15
N ARG A 76 -18.95 9.88 -2.96
CA ARG A 76 -20.11 9.75 -3.87
C ARG A 76 -19.81 10.31 -5.27
N LYS A 77 -18.77 11.14 -5.40
CA LYS A 77 -18.38 11.82 -6.64
C LYS A 77 -17.00 11.36 -7.13
N HIS A 78 -16.35 10.46 -6.37
CA HIS A 78 -15.01 10.01 -6.66
C HIS A 78 -15.01 8.92 -7.74
N GLU A 79 -14.21 9.12 -8.77
CA GLU A 79 -13.91 8.15 -9.83
C GLU A 79 -12.40 8.13 -10.08
N GLY A 80 -11.82 6.93 -10.15
CA GLY A 80 -10.40 6.71 -10.41
C GLY A 80 -10.12 5.24 -10.70
N ALA A 81 -9.02 4.97 -11.39
CA ALA A 81 -8.65 3.60 -11.80
C ALA A 81 -8.10 2.73 -10.67
N HIS A 82 -7.78 3.33 -9.51
CA HIS A 82 -7.21 2.61 -8.38
C HIS A 82 -8.29 2.12 -7.41
N PRO A 83 -8.23 0.87 -6.91
CA PRO A 83 -9.13 0.35 -5.88
C PRO A 83 -9.07 1.22 -4.60
N ARG A 84 -10.23 1.52 -4.03
CA ARG A 84 -10.33 2.37 -2.82
C ARG A 84 -11.63 2.09 -2.05
N MET A 85 -11.57 2.33 -0.73
CA MET A 85 -12.72 2.17 0.16
C MET A 85 -13.25 3.49 0.71
N GLY A 86 -12.45 4.54 0.74
CA GLY A 86 -12.86 5.79 1.35
C GLY A 86 -11.96 6.98 1.03
N ALA A 87 -12.33 8.14 1.58
CA ALA A 87 -11.61 9.42 1.40
C ALA A 87 -10.13 9.31 1.81
N THR A 88 -9.85 8.65 2.92
CA THR A 88 -8.55 8.06 3.24
C THR A 88 -8.70 6.56 3.06
N ASP A 89 -8.10 6.04 2.01
CA ASP A 89 -8.20 4.62 1.69
C ASP A 89 -7.37 3.77 2.65
N VAL A 90 -6.09 4.12 2.82
CA VAL A 90 -5.19 3.44 3.78
C VAL A 90 -4.35 4.44 4.56
N CYS A 91 -3.99 4.07 5.79
CA CYS A 91 -3.13 4.84 6.67
C CYS A 91 -2.17 3.88 7.41
N PRO A 92 -1.04 3.52 6.79
CA PRO A 92 -0.02 2.64 7.37
C PRO A 92 1.00 3.40 8.21
N PHE A 93 1.47 2.75 9.26
CA PHE A 93 2.63 3.16 10.06
C PHE A 93 3.78 2.19 9.85
N VAL A 94 4.98 2.73 9.67
CA VAL A 94 6.19 1.97 9.32
C VAL A 94 7.28 2.30 10.35
N PRO A 95 7.87 1.32 11.03
CA PRO A 95 8.99 1.56 11.94
C PRO A 95 10.23 1.96 11.15
N VAL A 96 10.88 3.09 11.53
CA VAL A 96 12.10 3.57 10.86
C VAL A 96 13.32 3.44 11.75
N SER A 97 13.28 3.95 12.98
CA SER A 97 14.40 3.92 13.90
C SER A 97 13.93 3.85 15.34
N ASP A 98 14.60 3.01 16.12
CA ASP A 98 14.40 2.87 17.57
C ASP A 98 12.95 2.61 18.04
N ILE A 99 12.13 2.06 17.16
CA ILE A 99 10.73 1.70 17.41
C ILE A 99 10.44 0.30 16.85
N SER A 100 9.70 -0.49 17.58
CA SER A 100 9.29 -1.83 17.16
C SER A 100 8.02 -1.80 16.30
N MET A 101 7.77 -2.90 15.56
CA MET A 101 6.52 -3.11 14.83
C MET A 101 5.32 -3.12 15.79
N GLU A 102 5.45 -3.68 16.99
CA GLU A 102 4.40 -3.73 18.00
C GLU A 102 4.01 -2.34 18.49
N GLU A 103 4.98 -1.44 18.65
CA GLU A 103 4.69 -0.05 18.98
C GLU A 103 3.96 0.66 17.82
N CYS A 104 4.33 0.39 16.56
CA CYS A 104 3.60 0.89 15.39
C CYS A 104 2.17 0.31 15.30
N VAL A 105 1.96 -0.94 15.68
CA VAL A 105 0.62 -1.54 15.85
C VAL A 105 -0.17 -0.79 16.93
N GLY A 106 0.48 -0.39 18.01
CA GLY A 106 -0.13 0.46 19.05
C GLY A 106 -0.61 1.80 18.49
N ILE A 107 0.23 2.47 17.69
CA ILE A 107 -0.12 3.74 17.00
C ILE A 107 -1.32 3.52 16.06
N ALA A 108 -1.29 2.47 15.23
CA ALA A 108 -2.38 2.14 14.32
C ALA A 108 -3.71 1.93 15.05
N ASN A 109 -3.69 1.24 16.19
CA ASN A 109 -4.86 1.06 17.04
C ASN A 109 -5.39 2.36 17.62
N ASN A 110 -4.52 3.23 18.12
CA ASN A 110 -4.90 4.54 18.69
C ASN A 110 -5.56 5.41 17.62
N VAL A 111 -4.92 5.55 16.46
CA VAL A 111 -5.45 6.33 15.32
C VAL A 111 -6.76 5.74 14.83
N GLY A 112 -6.82 4.43 14.62
CA GLY A 112 -8.05 3.74 14.19
C GLY A 112 -9.22 3.96 15.16
N LYS A 113 -8.96 3.87 16.45
CA LYS A 113 -9.95 4.13 17.49
C LYS A 113 -10.45 5.59 17.48
N ARG A 114 -9.54 6.56 17.30
CA ARG A 114 -9.92 7.97 17.20
C ARG A 114 -10.75 8.23 15.95
N ILE A 115 -10.35 7.73 14.80
CA ILE A 115 -11.10 7.85 13.54
C ILE A 115 -12.50 7.30 13.70
N GLY A 116 -12.64 6.09 14.23
CA GLY A 116 -13.95 5.47 14.44
C GLY A 116 -14.84 6.22 15.42
N LYS A 117 -14.26 6.75 16.50
CA LYS A 117 -14.99 7.42 17.57
C LYS A 117 -15.33 8.88 17.23
N GLU A 118 -14.39 9.64 16.68
CA GLU A 118 -14.50 11.08 16.52
C GLU A 118 -15.04 11.48 15.14
N LEU A 119 -14.76 10.68 14.09
CA LEU A 119 -15.17 10.96 12.72
C LEU A 119 -16.32 10.07 12.21
N ASP A 120 -16.72 9.07 12.99
CA ASP A 120 -17.77 8.09 12.63
C ASP A 120 -17.48 7.38 11.29
N ILE A 121 -16.19 7.09 11.03
CA ILE A 121 -15.73 6.37 9.86
C ILE A 121 -15.42 4.92 10.27
N PRO A 122 -15.96 3.91 9.57
CA PRO A 122 -15.59 2.51 9.78
C PRO A 122 -14.10 2.29 9.53
N VAL A 123 -13.40 1.62 10.44
CA VAL A 123 -11.97 1.35 10.35
C VAL A 123 -11.74 -0.15 10.37
N TYR A 124 -10.94 -0.62 9.42
CA TYR A 124 -10.41 -1.97 9.37
C TYR A 124 -8.92 -1.96 9.65
N LEU A 125 -8.49 -2.73 10.65
CA LEU A 125 -7.07 -2.93 10.91
C LEU A 125 -6.50 -3.96 9.93
N TYR A 126 -5.29 -3.71 9.40
CA TYR A 126 -4.69 -4.59 8.41
C TYR A 126 -3.19 -4.82 8.65
N GLU A 127 -2.56 -5.74 7.91
CA GLU A 127 -1.16 -6.17 8.04
C GLU A 127 -0.83 -6.61 9.47
N ASN A 128 0.22 -6.06 10.09
CA ASN A 128 0.60 -6.44 11.44
C ASN A 128 -0.41 -5.99 12.52
N ALA A 129 -1.26 -5.02 12.22
CA ALA A 129 -2.34 -4.59 13.12
C ALA A 129 -3.63 -5.41 12.95
N ALA A 130 -3.71 -6.30 11.96
CA ALA A 130 -4.92 -7.07 11.67
C ALA A 130 -5.39 -7.91 12.86
N THR A 131 -6.70 -7.84 13.14
CA THR A 131 -7.34 -8.62 14.20
C THR A 131 -7.70 -10.04 13.77
N THR A 132 -7.73 -10.30 12.46
CA THR A 132 -7.99 -11.62 11.87
C THR A 132 -7.04 -11.90 10.72
N GLU A 133 -6.75 -13.18 10.46
CA GLU A 133 -5.83 -13.59 9.38
C GLU A 133 -6.28 -13.06 8.00
N GLY A 134 -7.59 -13.07 7.72
CA GLY A 134 -8.15 -12.57 6.46
C GLY A 134 -7.93 -11.07 6.21
N ARG A 135 -7.66 -10.28 7.26
CA ARG A 135 -7.42 -8.83 7.17
C ARG A 135 -5.95 -8.45 7.04
N LYS A 136 -5.03 -9.40 7.12
CA LYS A 136 -3.61 -9.14 6.87
C LYS A 136 -3.38 -8.65 5.44
N ASN A 137 -4.14 -9.14 4.48
CA ASN A 137 -4.01 -8.72 3.09
C ASN A 137 -4.92 -7.53 2.79
N LEU A 138 -4.33 -6.39 2.46
CA LEU A 138 -5.06 -5.17 2.11
C LEU A 138 -6.01 -5.35 0.92
N ALA A 139 -5.63 -6.17 -0.09
CA ALA A 139 -6.50 -6.43 -1.23
C ALA A 139 -7.80 -7.14 -0.79
N THR A 140 -7.71 -8.05 0.19
CA THR A 140 -8.89 -8.71 0.80
C THR A 140 -9.74 -7.69 1.56
N VAL A 141 -9.10 -6.79 2.31
CA VAL A 141 -9.81 -5.70 3.03
C VAL A 141 -10.53 -4.78 2.05
N ARG A 142 -9.94 -4.49 0.88
CA ARG A 142 -10.54 -3.65 -0.16
C ARG A 142 -11.60 -4.34 -1.03
N THR A 143 -11.79 -5.65 -0.92
CA THR A 143 -12.77 -6.38 -1.74
C THR A 143 -14.14 -5.71 -1.70
N GLY A 144 -14.72 -5.46 -2.87
CA GLY A 144 -15.97 -4.73 -3.05
C GLY A 144 -15.80 -3.22 -3.14
N GLU A 145 -14.63 -2.69 -2.76
CA GLU A 145 -14.30 -1.26 -2.80
C GLU A 145 -15.34 -0.39 -2.07
N TYR A 146 -15.42 0.89 -2.42
CA TYR A 146 -16.41 1.80 -1.86
C TYR A 146 -17.85 1.39 -2.24
N GLU A 147 -18.03 0.86 -3.45
CA GLU A 147 -19.33 0.49 -4.00
C GLU A 147 -19.96 -0.68 -3.26
N GLY A 148 -19.17 -1.68 -2.89
CA GLY A 148 -19.62 -2.84 -2.11
C GLY A 148 -19.55 -2.67 -0.60
N LEU A 149 -19.14 -1.48 -0.11
CA LEU A 149 -18.90 -1.27 1.31
C LEU A 149 -20.17 -1.34 2.16
N LYS A 150 -21.32 -0.99 1.58
CA LYS A 150 -22.60 -1.06 2.29
C LYS A 150 -22.96 -2.51 2.65
N GLU A 151 -22.92 -3.39 1.66
CA GLU A 151 -23.18 -4.83 1.84
C GLU A 151 -22.14 -5.46 2.76
N LYS A 152 -20.88 -5.07 2.61
CA LYS A 152 -19.79 -5.54 3.46
C LYS A 152 -19.99 -5.20 4.93
N LEU A 153 -20.48 -4.02 5.25
CA LEU A 153 -20.76 -3.60 6.63
C LEU A 153 -21.98 -4.31 7.25
N GLU A 154 -22.84 -4.91 6.44
CA GLU A 154 -23.98 -5.74 6.88
C GLU A 154 -23.55 -7.19 7.19
N ASP A 155 -22.38 -7.63 6.68
CA ASP A 155 -21.79 -8.94 6.94
C ASP A 155 -21.14 -8.98 8.34
N PRO A 156 -21.56 -9.89 9.23
CA PRO A 156 -21.00 -10.03 10.58
C PRO A 156 -19.49 -10.28 10.61
N ASP A 157 -18.95 -10.99 9.60
CA ASP A 157 -17.52 -11.31 9.47
C ASP A 157 -16.69 -10.08 9.10
N TRP A 158 -17.35 -9.06 8.55
CA TRP A 158 -16.76 -7.79 8.15
C TRP A 158 -17.12 -6.62 9.08
N LYS A 159 -17.53 -6.90 10.31
CA LYS A 159 -17.68 -5.84 11.30
C LYS A 159 -16.38 -5.05 11.44
N PRO A 160 -16.40 -3.71 11.35
CA PRO A 160 -15.20 -2.90 11.49
C PRO A 160 -14.58 -3.04 12.90
N ASP A 161 -13.27 -2.90 12.99
CA ASP A 161 -12.55 -2.95 14.26
C ASP A 161 -12.88 -1.73 15.11
N TYR A 162 -13.07 -0.58 14.48
CA TYR A 162 -13.52 0.66 15.13
C TYR A 162 -14.57 1.38 14.27
N GLY A 163 -15.37 2.22 14.95
CA GLY A 163 -16.48 2.92 14.32
C GLY A 163 -17.76 2.08 14.26
N ARG A 164 -18.77 2.61 13.61
CA ARG A 164 -20.09 1.95 13.50
C ARG A 164 -20.17 1.08 12.25
N THR A 165 -20.99 0.05 12.30
CA THR A 165 -21.38 -0.79 11.15
C THR A 165 -22.37 -0.08 10.23
N LYS A 166 -22.28 1.25 10.14
CA LYS A 166 -23.15 2.08 9.30
C LYS A 166 -22.31 2.67 8.17
N PHE A 167 -22.77 2.50 6.95
CA PHE A 167 -22.11 3.05 5.78
C PHE A 167 -22.01 4.57 5.84
N ASN A 168 -20.78 5.09 5.86
CA ASN A 168 -20.49 6.50 5.75
C ASN A 168 -20.39 6.85 4.26
N VAL A 169 -21.49 7.32 3.69
CA VAL A 169 -21.60 7.60 2.24
C VAL A 169 -20.63 8.68 1.75
N ARG A 170 -20.18 9.58 2.61
CA ARG A 170 -19.27 10.65 2.24
C ARG A 170 -17.81 10.21 2.27
N SER A 171 -17.43 9.55 3.35
CA SER A 171 -16.04 9.21 3.61
C SER A 171 -15.68 7.75 3.37
N GLY A 172 -16.66 6.85 3.20
CA GLY A 172 -16.43 5.42 3.08
C GLY A 172 -15.89 4.80 4.35
N ALA A 173 -14.86 3.97 4.22
CA ALA A 173 -14.11 3.34 5.31
C ALA A 173 -12.60 3.53 5.10
N THR A 174 -11.82 3.33 6.16
CA THR A 174 -10.37 3.48 6.13
C THR A 174 -9.70 2.20 6.63
N ALA A 175 -8.68 1.71 5.92
CA ALA A 175 -7.78 0.69 6.43
C ALA A 175 -6.61 1.35 7.17
N VAL A 176 -6.38 0.97 8.43
CA VAL A 176 -5.28 1.47 9.26
C VAL A 176 -4.40 0.30 9.66
N GLY A 177 -3.08 0.42 9.56
CA GLY A 177 -2.22 -0.71 9.86
C GLY A 177 -0.79 -0.34 10.18
N ALA A 178 -0.01 -1.36 10.52
CA ALA A 178 1.44 -1.27 10.69
C ALA A 178 2.10 -2.29 9.77
N ARG A 179 3.11 -1.87 9.03
CA ARG A 179 3.78 -2.73 8.05
C ARG A 179 5.26 -2.39 7.91
N GLU A 180 5.99 -3.30 7.34
CA GLU A 180 7.36 -3.05 6.89
C GLU A 180 7.40 -2.04 5.72
N PHE A 181 8.59 -1.56 5.41
CA PHE A 181 8.78 -0.75 4.21
C PHE A 181 8.25 -1.48 2.97
N LEU A 182 7.61 -0.74 2.10
CA LEU A 182 7.13 -1.22 0.81
C LEU A 182 7.72 -0.33 -0.29
N ILE A 183 8.46 -0.94 -1.21
CA ILE A 183 8.94 -0.26 -2.40
C ILE A 183 8.03 -0.69 -3.56
N ALA A 184 7.11 0.18 -3.96
CA ALA A 184 6.28 -0.06 -5.14
C ALA A 184 7.08 0.23 -6.41
N TYR A 185 7.13 -0.74 -7.31
CA TYR A 185 7.80 -0.58 -8.60
C TYR A 185 6.82 -0.95 -9.72
N ASN A 186 6.43 0.04 -10.51
CA ASN A 186 5.49 -0.11 -11.61
C ASN A 186 6.23 0.06 -12.93
N ILE A 187 6.06 -0.88 -13.85
CA ILE A 187 6.58 -0.82 -15.20
C ILE A 187 5.41 -0.59 -16.16
N ASN A 188 5.44 0.52 -16.87
CA ASN A 188 4.49 0.77 -17.94
C ASN A 188 4.96 0.08 -19.22
N LEU A 189 4.10 -0.72 -19.82
CA LEU A 189 4.35 -1.34 -21.12
C LEU A 189 3.83 -0.43 -22.23
N ASN A 190 4.47 -0.45 -23.38
CA ASN A 190 4.02 0.27 -24.59
C ASN A 190 2.92 -0.49 -25.35
N THR A 191 2.16 -1.33 -24.69
CA THR A 191 1.05 -2.11 -25.23
C THR A 191 -0.15 -2.07 -24.30
N THR A 192 -1.35 -2.13 -24.85
CA THR A 192 -2.62 -2.29 -24.12
C THR A 192 -3.02 -3.75 -23.93
N ASP A 193 -2.29 -4.69 -24.53
CA ASP A 193 -2.56 -6.12 -24.39
C ASP A 193 -2.08 -6.62 -23.03
N ARG A 194 -3.03 -6.89 -22.16
CA ARG A 194 -2.79 -7.41 -20.81
C ARG A 194 -2.11 -8.77 -20.77
N THR A 195 -2.11 -9.50 -21.87
CA THR A 195 -1.48 -10.81 -21.97
C THR A 195 0.01 -10.70 -21.68
N TYR A 196 0.68 -9.73 -22.27
CA TYR A 196 2.11 -9.46 -22.03
C TYR A 196 2.40 -9.10 -20.58
N ALA A 197 1.61 -8.20 -20.01
CA ALA A 197 1.77 -7.82 -18.60
C ALA A 197 1.59 -9.02 -17.66
N ASN A 198 0.60 -9.86 -17.92
CA ASN A 198 0.36 -11.08 -17.14
C ASN A 198 1.50 -12.09 -17.29
N GLU A 199 1.99 -12.29 -18.50
CA GLU A 199 3.12 -13.20 -18.76
C GLU A 199 4.38 -12.75 -18.00
N ILE A 200 4.73 -11.48 -18.10
CA ILE A 200 5.86 -10.90 -17.36
C ILE A 200 5.64 -11.06 -15.85
N ALA A 201 4.45 -10.69 -15.35
CA ALA A 201 4.13 -10.83 -13.94
C ALA A 201 4.20 -12.29 -13.46
N TYR A 202 3.79 -13.25 -14.29
CA TYR A 202 3.90 -14.68 -13.96
C TYR A 202 5.35 -15.18 -13.94
N GLU A 203 6.22 -14.62 -14.75
CA GLU A 203 7.65 -14.99 -14.71
C GLU A 203 8.38 -14.36 -13.53
N ILE A 204 8.01 -13.15 -13.15
CA ILE A 204 8.68 -12.40 -12.09
C ILE A 204 8.09 -12.70 -10.70
N ARG A 205 6.77 -12.75 -10.54
CA ARG A 205 6.12 -12.94 -9.24
C ARG A 205 6.19 -14.39 -8.75
N GLU A 206 6.45 -14.58 -7.46
CA GLU A 206 6.42 -15.88 -6.80
C GLU A 206 5.14 -16.67 -7.09
N ARG A 207 3.98 -16.05 -6.85
CA ARG A 207 2.67 -16.69 -7.10
C ARG A 207 2.44 -17.05 -8.57
N GLY A 208 2.99 -16.29 -9.49
CA GLY A 208 2.89 -16.58 -10.92
C GLY A 208 3.69 -17.81 -11.30
N ARG A 209 4.93 -17.91 -10.84
CA ARG A 209 5.78 -19.08 -11.08
C ARG A 209 5.22 -20.34 -10.46
N TRP A 210 4.66 -20.25 -9.28
CA TRP A 210 4.04 -21.38 -8.61
C TRP A 210 2.91 -21.99 -9.43
N LYS A 211 2.08 -21.17 -10.03
CA LYS A 211 0.98 -21.64 -10.89
C LYS A 211 1.45 -22.34 -12.16
N ARG A 212 2.62 -21.95 -12.70
CA ARG A 212 3.14 -22.50 -13.95
C ARG A 212 4.02 -23.74 -13.78
N SER A 213 4.86 -23.75 -12.76
CA SER A 213 5.91 -24.78 -12.64
C SER A 213 5.58 -25.90 -11.66
N GLY A 214 4.55 -25.76 -10.84
CA GLY A 214 4.31 -26.67 -9.73
C GLY A 214 5.46 -26.72 -8.71
N ASN A 215 6.40 -25.78 -8.80
CA ASN A 215 7.60 -25.73 -7.99
C ASN A 215 7.32 -25.13 -6.62
N THR A 216 7.80 -25.75 -5.57
CA THR A 216 7.54 -25.37 -4.19
C THR A 216 8.48 -24.31 -3.65
N ASN A 217 9.48 -23.88 -4.42
CA ASN A 217 10.47 -22.92 -3.95
C ASN A 217 10.82 -21.84 -5.00
N PRO A 218 9.91 -20.95 -5.33
CA PRO A 218 10.12 -19.86 -6.27
C PRO A 218 10.81 -18.67 -5.61
N PHE A 219 11.09 -17.64 -6.40
CA PHE A 219 11.48 -16.34 -5.87
C PHE A 219 10.40 -15.74 -5.02
N TYR A 220 10.80 -15.09 -3.96
CA TYR A 220 9.90 -14.53 -2.97
C TYR A 220 9.54 -13.09 -3.30
N TYR A 221 8.25 -12.82 -3.33
CA TYR A 221 7.70 -11.48 -3.44
C TYR A 221 6.88 -11.15 -2.20
N LYS A 222 7.18 -10.04 -1.58
CA LYS A 222 6.33 -9.48 -0.54
C LYS A 222 5.62 -8.25 -1.12
N GLY A 223 4.32 -8.38 -1.39
CA GLY A 223 3.53 -7.32 -2.01
C GLY A 223 3.84 -7.10 -3.50
N ASP A 224 3.84 -5.87 -3.95
CA ASP A 224 4.19 -5.46 -5.30
C ASP A 224 5.69 -5.21 -5.48
N VAL A 225 6.50 -5.63 -4.52
CA VAL A 225 7.94 -5.43 -4.45
C VAL A 225 8.67 -6.71 -4.77
N VAL A 226 9.70 -6.60 -5.57
CA VAL A 226 10.66 -7.67 -5.79
C VAL A 226 11.60 -7.72 -4.59
N HIS A 227 11.26 -8.56 -3.60
CA HIS A 227 12.19 -8.95 -2.56
C HIS A 227 12.78 -10.30 -2.92
N PHE A 228 14.08 -10.34 -3.07
CA PHE A 228 14.80 -11.58 -3.17
C PHE A 228 15.35 -11.88 -1.78
N GLU A 229 14.78 -12.86 -1.09
CA GLU A 229 15.26 -13.30 0.22
C GLU A 229 16.43 -14.30 0.07
N GLU A 230 17.40 -14.18 0.94
CA GLU A 230 18.68 -14.92 0.94
C GLU A 230 18.52 -16.45 0.82
N GLU A 231 17.55 -16.99 1.50
CA GLU A 231 17.27 -18.41 1.57
C GLU A 231 16.87 -19.05 0.24
N ARG A 232 16.65 -18.25 -0.80
CA ARG A 232 16.05 -18.69 -2.04
C ARG A 232 16.99 -18.69 -3.23
N TYR A 233 18.21 -18.27 -2.99
CA TYR A 233 19.25 -18.26 -4.00
C TYR A 233 20.29 -19.35 -3.71
N PRO A 234 20.63 -20.21 -4.70
CA PRO A 234 21.61 -21.27 -4.54
C PRO A 234 23.00 -20.78 -4.19
N ASP A 235 23.32 -19.53 -4.50
CA ASP A 235 24.63 -18.89 -4.25
C ASP A 235 24.67 -18.10 -2.93
N GLY A 236 23.59 -18.12 -2.13
CA GLY A 236 23.51 -17.37 -0.87
C GLY A 236 23.36 -15.86 -1.05
N ASN A 237 23.13 -15.38 -2.28
CA ASN A 237 22.97 -13.96 -2.57
C ASN A 237 21.48 -13.60 -2.56
N SER A 238 21.03 -13.00 -1.49
CA SER A 238 19.63 -12.81 -1.16
C SER A 238 18.97 -11.61 -1.84
N ASN A 239 19.73 -10.57 -2.09
CA ASN A 239 19.19 -9.30 -2.51
C ASN A 239 19.74 -8.87 -3.85
N PHE A 240 18.85 -8.63 -4.79
CA PHE A 240 19.21 -7.89 -5.97
C PHE A 240 19.28 -6.40 -5.61
N ILE A 241 20.49 -5.83 -5.75
CA ILE A 241 20.71 -4.40 -5.67
C ILE A 241 21.25 -4.01 -7.04
N GLY A 242 20.35 -3.67 -7.95
CA GLY A 242 20.68 -3.27 -9.29
C GLY A 242 19.89 -2.03 -9.70
N SER A 243 20.48 -1.21 -10.57
CA SER A 243 19.89 0.04 -11.05
C SER A 243 19.42 -0.04 -12.51
N SER A 244 19.62 -1.19 -13.16
CA SER A 244 19.27 -1.38 -14.57
C SER A 244 18.62 -2.75 -14.84
N PHE A 245 17.90 -2.84 -15.97
CA PHE A 245 17.38 -4.11 -16.46
C PHE A 245 18.47 -5.14 -16.75
N ASP A 246 19.62 -4.69 -17.24
CA ASP A 246 20.75 -5.56 -17.52
C ASP A 246 21.25 -6.26 -16.25
N GLU A 247 21.41 -5.52 -15.18
CA GLU A 247 21.81 -6.07 -13.88
C GLU A 247 20.78 -7.06 -13.34
N LEU A 248 19.48 -6.74 -13.49
CA LEU A 248 18.39 -7.64 -13.11
C LEU A 248 18.43 -8.94 -13.94
N PHE A 249 18.63 -8.84 -15.25
CA PHE A 249 18.66 -10.00 -16.14
C PHE A 249 19.86 -10.89 -15.87
N GLU A 250 21.03 -10.31 -15.66
CA GLU A 250 22.24 -11.05 -15.31
C GLU A 250 22.12 -11.74 -13.96
N HIS A 251 21.59 -11.04 -12.96
CA HIS A 251 21.33 -11.62 -11.66
C HIS A 251 20.36 -12.79 -11.74
N TYR A 252 19.25 -12.62 -12.46
CA TYR A 252 18.25 -13.65 -12.67
C TYR A 252 18.83 -14.88 -13.39
N LYS A 253 19.63 -14.66 -14.43
CA LYS A 253 20.29 -15.72 -15.18
C LYS A 253 21.25 -16.52 -14.30
N LYS A 254 22.05 -15.81 -13.50
CA LYS A 254 22.99 -16.43 -12.57
C LYS A 254 22.30 -17.28 -11.51
N THR A 255 21.17 -16.82 -10.96
CA THR A 255 20.48 -17.50 -9.86
C THR A 255 19.53 -18.59 -10.30
N THR A 256 18.97 -18.50 -11.51
CA THR A 256 17.96 -19.47 -11.99
C THR A 256 18.42 -20.33 -13.16
N GLY A 257 19.54 -19.97 -13.79
CA GLY A 257 20.00 -20.58 -15.05
C GLY A 257 19.15 -20.21 -16.27
N LYS A 258 18.18 -19.31 -16.15
CA LYS A 258 17.26 -18.90 -17.23
C LYS A 258 17.59 -17.51 -17.70
N ASP A 259 17.47 -17.27 -19.00
CA ASP A 259 17.63 -15.95 -19.60
C ASP A 259 16.28 -15.24 -19.71
N LEU A 260 16.09 -14.23 -18.86
CA LEU A 260 14.87 -13.46 -18.85
C LEU A 260 14.82 -12.48 -20.05
N ARG A 261 15.97 -12.03 -20.56
CA ARG A 261 16.06 -11.15 -21.73
C ARG A 261 15.55 -11.85 -22.99
N GLU A 262 15.96 -13.11 -23.22
CA GLU A 262 15.46 -13.89 -24.35
C GLU A 262 13.94 -14.00 -24.32
N ARG A 263 13.39 -14.13 -23.11
CA ARG A 263 11.94 -14.16 -22.93
C ARG A 263 11.27 -12.83 -23.27
N TYR A 264 11.84 -11.69 -22.84
CA TYR A 264 11.35 -10.37 -23.20
C TYR A 264 11.36 -10.15 -24.71
N LEU A 265 12.46 -10.46 -25.37
CA LEU A 265 12.59 -10.34 -26.81
C LEU A 265 11.60 -11.27 -27.56
N SER A 266 11.36 -12.48 -27.05
CA SER A 266 10.40 -13.41 -27.64
C SER A 266 8.94 -12.90 -27.58
N LEU A 267 8.67 -11.96 -26.67
CA LEU A 267 7.37 -11.28 -26.51
C LEU A 267 7.31 -9.96 -27.31
N GLY A 268 8.38 -9.62 -28.09
CA GLY A 268 8.46 -8.38 -28.83
C GLY A 268 8.69 -7.15 -27.96
N LEU A 269 9.14 -7.34 -26.72
CA LEU A 269 9.45 -6.28 -25.78
C LEU A 269 10.94 -5.99 -25.82
N ASP A 270 11.30 -4.73 -26.05
CA ASP A 270 12.68 -4.27 -25.95
C ASP A 270 12.89 -3.63 -24.57
N PRO A 271 13.80 -4.17 -23.75
CA PRO A 271 14.05 -3.64 -22.40
C PRO A 271 14.96 -2.42 -22.36
N GLU A 272 15.40 -1.87 -23.52
CA GLU A 272 16.20 -0.64 -23.58
C GLU A 272 15.41 0.63 -23.38
#